data_04b29a97bccae951027281b9e6ff9bc3
#
_entry.id   04b29a97bccae951027281b9e6ff9bc3
#
_cell.length_a   1.000
_cell.length_b   1.000
_cell.length_c   1.000
_cell.angle_alpha   90.00
_cell.angle_beta   90.00
_cell.angle_gamma   90.00
#
_symmetry.space_group_name_H-M   'P 1'
#
loop_
_entity.id
_entity.type
_entity.pdbx_description
1 polymer ?
#
loop_
_entity_poly.entity_id
_entity_poly.type
_entity_poly.pdbx_seq_one_letter_code
_entity_poly.pdbx_strand_id
1 'polypeptide(L)'
;MPVSVDPVAHNRAAWDLQVESGNEWSRPVTPETVARARAGDWSVVLIGYRPVDRAWFPADLSDVDILCLASGGGQQGPTLAAAGARVTVFDNSPRQLAQDQMVAEREGLELRTVLGDMRDLSEFGDSLFDLVLNPVSNLFVPELAPVWRECFRVLRPGGALLCGFLNPDVYLFDHEAMDTRGELVVRHRLPYSDLTHVPAEERERLWGANAPLEYSHTMAEQIGGQLAAGFVITGFDEAPHHSDATAGWLPGYYATRALKP
;
A
#
# COMPACT_ATOMS: atom_id res chain seq x y z
N MET A 1 -12.21 -17.45 26.86
CA MET A 1 -11.86 -16.11 26.37
C MET A 1 -11.80 -16.20 24.86
N PRO A 2 -12.39 -15.28 24.10
CA PRO A 2 -12.20 -15.30 22.66
C PRO A 2 -10.68 -15.16 22.38
N VAL A 3 -10.17 -16.00 21.51
CA VAL A 3 -8.78 -15.90 21.04
C VAL A 3 -8.64 -14.53 20.37
N SER A 4 -7.75 -13.68 20.89
CA SER A 4 -7.48 -12.41 20.24
C SER A 4 -6.84 -12.71 18.88
N VAL A 5 -7.46 -12.24 17.81
CA VAL A 5 -6.90 -12.36 16.46
C VAL A 5 -5.64 -11.49 16.39
N ASP A 6 -4.52 -12.07 15.98
CA ASP A 6 -3.34 -11.29 15.60
C ASP A 6 -3.54 -10.76 14.17
N PRO A 7 -3.74 -9.44 13.99
CA PRO A 7 -4.05 -8.89 12.67
C PRO A 7 -2.91 -9.06 11.65
N VAL A 8 -1.67 -9.05 12.12
CA VAL A 8 -0.49 -9.18 11.25
C VAL A 8 -0.39 -10.58 10.69
N ALA A 9 -0.51 -11.59 11.56
CA ALA A 9 -0.50 -12.99 11.16
C ALA A 9 -1.71 -13.33 10.28
N HIS A 10 -2.90 -12.80 10.61
CA HIS A 10 -4.11 -12.98 9.80
C HIS A 10 -3.94 -12.38 8.40
N ASN A 11 -3.53 -11.11 8.31
CA ASN A 11 -3.36 -10.42 7.02
C ASN A 11 -2.23 -11.02 6.17
N ARG A 12 -1.18 -11.56 6.81
CA ARG A 12 -0.16 -12.34 6.10
C ARG A 12 -0.77 -13.53 5.37
N ALA A 13 -1.52 -14.35 6.10
CA ALA A 13 -2.18 -15.54 5.52
C ALA A 13 -3.22 -15.15 4.46
N ALA A 14 -3.98 -14.08 4.71
CA ALA A 14 -4.96 -13.57 3.76
C ALA A 14 -4.31 -13.14 2.44
N TRP A 15 -3.22 -12.36 2.49
CA TRP A 15 -2.51 -11.91 1.29
C TRP A 15 -1.77 -13.05 0.57
N ASP A 16 -1.32 -14.09 1.29
CA ASP A 16 -0.82 -15.31 0.65
C ASP A 16 -1.91 -15.96 -0.22
N LEU A 17 -3.16 -16.03 0.28
CA LEU A 17 -4.30 -16.56 -0.47
C LEU A 17 -4.72 -15.65 -1.64
N GLN A 18 -4.57 -14.33 -1.52
CA GLN A 18 -4.81 -13.40 -2.63
C GLN A 18 -3.88 -13.69 -3.83
N VAL A 19 -2.63 -14.06 -3.59
CA VAL A 19 -1.72 -14.51 -4.66
C VAL A 19 -2.25 -15.78 -5.32
N GLU A 20 -2.68 -16.78 -4.52
CA GLU A 20 -3.21 -18.04 -5.06
C GLU A 20 -4.49 -17.86 -5.88
N SER A 21 -5.36 -16.94 -5.47
CA SER A 21 -6.61 -16.64 -6.18
C SER A 21 -6.41 -15.78 -7.44
N GLY A 22 -5.20 -15.28 -7.67
CA GLY A 22 -4.89 -14.43 -8.82
C GLY A 22 -5.47 -13.02 -8.72
N ASN A 23 -5.54 -12.50 -7.49
CA ASN A 23 -5.94 -11.11 -7.23
C ASN A 23 -5.15 -10.14 -8.10
N GLU A 24 -5.78 -9.11 -8.62
CA GLU A 24 -5.16 -8.16 -9.58
C GLU A 24 -3.93 -7.43 -9.00
N TRP A 25 -3.94 -7.11 -7.71
CA TRP A 25 -2.82 -6.46 -7.02
C TRP A 25 -1.63 -7.41 -6.73
N SER A 26 -1.84 -8.71 -6.99
CA SER A 26 -0.83 -9.77 -6.85
C SER A 26 -0.38 -10.34 -8.21
N ARG A 27 -0.78 -9.72 -9.32
CA ARG A 27 -0.39 -10.16 -10.67
C ARG A 27 0.90 -9.48 -11.08
N PRO A 28 1.98 -10.24 -11.32
CA PRO A 28 3.25 -9.70 -11.74
C PRO A 28 3.18 -8.98 -13.08
N VAL A 29 4.03 -7.96 -13.25
CA VAL A 29 4.19 -7.29 -14.54
C VAL A 29 4.71 -8.21 -15.62
N THR A 30 4.33 -7.90 -16.86
CA THR A 30 4.74 -8.67 -18.04
C THR A 30 6.17 -8.32 -18.48
N PRO A 31 6.84 -9.19 -19.29
CA PRO A 31 8.13 -8.86 -19.90
C PRO A 31 8.10 -7.56 -20.72
N GLU A 32 6.98 -7.26 -21.40
CA GLU A 32 6.80 -6.04 -22.18
C GLU A 32 6.82 -4.79 -21.28
N THR A 33 6.20 -4.87 -20.09
CA THR A 33 6.22 -3.78 -19.10
C THR A 33 7.64 -3.52 -18.63
N VAL A 34 8.41 -4.58 -18.33
CA VAL A 34 9.81 -4.46 -17.92
C VAL A 34 10.69 -3.90 -19.04
N ALA A 35 10.47 -4.34 -20.29
CA ALA A 35 11.21 -3.83 -21.45
C ALA A 35 10.95 -2.32 -21.68
N ARG A 36 9.70 -1.88 -21.53
CA ARG A 36 9.34 -0.45 -21.60
C ARG A 36 10.01 0.35 -20.47
N ALA A 37 9.99 -0.18 -19.24
CA ALA A 37 10.62 0.47 -18.10
C ALA A 37 12.12 0.67 -18.31
N ARG A 38 12.83 -0.34 -18.85
CA ARG A 38 14.25 -0.22 -19.24
C ARG A 38 14.50 0.85 -20.31
N ALA A 39 13.54 1.10 -21.17
CA ALA A 39 13.59 2.15 -22.19
C ALA A 39 13.20 3.55 -21.64
N GLY A 40 12.96 3.67 -20.33
CA GLY A 40 12.56 4.93 -19.69
C GLY A 40 11.05 5.20 -19.70
N ASP A 41 10.26 4.36 -20.37
CA ASP A 41 8.79 4.42 -20.37
C ASP A 41 8.22 3.54 -19.24
N TRP A 42 8.27 4.05 -18.02
CA TRP A 42 7.76 3.37 -16.84
C TRP A 42 6.69 4.19 -16.13
N SER A 43 5.80 3.48 -15.46
CA SER A 43 4.82 4.08 -14.55
C SER A 43 4.51 3.10 -13.42
N VAL A 44 4.14 3.63 -12.26
CA VAL A 44 3.64 2.87 -11.12
C VAL A 44 2.33 3.49 -10.63
N VAL A 45 1.50 2.70 -9.98
CA VAL A 45 0.24 3.14 -9.40
C VAL A 45 0.41 3.30 -7.90
N LEU A 46 -0.05 4.43 -7.36
CA LEU A 46 -0.06 4.70 -5.93
C LEU A 46 -1.49 4.65 -5.39
N ILE A 47 -2.45 5.17 -6.16
CA ILE A 47 -3.89 5.18 -5.87
C ILE A 47 -4.72 4.93 -7.13
N GLY A 48 -5.87 4.28 -6.96
CA GLY A 48 -6.76 3.96 -8.09
C GLY A 48 -6.05 3.16 -9.17
N TYR A 49 -6.32 3.48 -10.44
CA TYR A 49 -5.73 2.80 -11.61
C TYR A 49 -4.90 3.72 -12.48
N ARG A 50 -4.68 4.96 -12.09
CA ARG A 50 -3.87 5.89 -12.86
C ARG A 50 -2.43 5.91 -12.36
N PRO A 51 -1.46 6.11 -13.27
CA PRO A 51 -0.08 6.32 -12.88
C PRO A 51 0.06 7.54 -11.95
N VAL A 52 0.92 7.42 -10.94
CA VAL A 52 1.35 8.58 -10.15
C VAL A 52 2.18 9.54 -11.00
N ASP A 53 2.06 10.84 -10.73
CA ASP A 53 2.80 11.87 -11.48
C ASP A 53 4.33 11.62 -11.38
N ARG A 54 4.98 11.54 -12.54
CA ARG A 54 6.43 11.37 -12.65
C ARG A 54 7.21 12.48 -11.94
N ALA A 55 6.66 13.68 -11.79
CA ALA A 55 7.26 14.78 -11.05
C ALA A 55 7.40 14.51 -9.54
N TRP A 56 6.74 13.46 -9.03
CA TRP A 56 6.89 13.03 -7.64
C TRP A 56 8.17 12.20 -7.40
N PHE A 57 8.77 11.70 -8.47
CA PHE A 57 10.02 10.94 -8.47
C PHE A 57 11.21 11.80 -8.88
N PRO A 58 12.45 11.39 -8.55
CA PRO A 58 13.63 11.90 -9.22
C PRO A 58 13.53 11.74 -10.75
N ALA A 59 14.07 12.71 -11.50
CA ALA A 59 14.04 12.68 -12.96
C ALA A 59 14.80 11.46 -13.54
N ASP A 60 15.88 11.08 -12.88
CA ASP A 60 16.68 9.87 -13.16
C ASP A 60 16.63 8.97 -11.92
N LEU A 61 16.30 7.69 -12.12
CA LEU A 61 16.26 6.69 -11.06
C LEU A 61 17.58 5.95 -10.89
N SER A 62 18.56 6.18 -11.72
CA SER A 62 19.89 5.59 -11.57
C SER A 62 20.46 5.93 -10.21
N ASP A 63 20.92 4.92 -9.48
CA ASP A 63 21.46 5.06 -8.12
C ASP A 63 20.49 5.56 -7.02
N VAL A 64 19.19 5.66 -7.31
CA VAL A 64 18.17 5.99 -6.30
C VAL A 64 17.82 4.75 -5.49
N ASP A 65 17.96 4.81 -4.16
CA ASP A 65 17.58 3.75 -3.25
C ASP A 65 16.08 3.86 -2.91
N ILE A 66 15.28 2.91 -3.38
CA ILE A 66 13.81 2.90 -3.20
C ILE A 66 13.39 1.75 -2.30
N LEU A 67 12.62 2.07 -1.25
CA LEU A 67 11.87 1.10 -0.48
C LEU A 67 10.42 1.05 -0.99
N CYS A 68 10.02 -0.08 -1.59
CA CYS A 68 8.63 -0.41 -1.88
C CYS A 68 8.03 -1.06 -0.64
N LEU A 69 7.26 -0.29 0.15
CA LEU A 69 6.75 -0.67 1.46
C LEU A 69 5.33 -1.22 1.34
N ALA A 70 5.09 -2.44 1.85
CA ALA A 70 3.83 -3.17 1.72
C ALA A 70 3.32 -3.14 0.26
N SER A 71 4.19 -3.51 -0.65
CA SER A 71 4.05 -3.33 -2.09
C SER A 71 4.56 -4.55 -2.87
N GLY A 72 4.47 -5.73 -2.27
CA GLY A 72 4.73 -7.00 -2.94
C GLY A 72 3.72 -7.29 -4.07
N GLY A 73 3.96 -8.36 -4.81
CA GLY A 73 3.08 -8.78 -5.90
C GLY A 73 3.69 -8.67 -7.29
N GLY A 74 4.96 -8.29 -7.39
CA GLY A 74 5.69 -8.28 -8.65
C GLY A 74 5.33 -7.12 -9.58
N GLN A 75 4.91 -5.98 -9.05
CA GLN A 75 4.44 -4.83 -9.83
C GLN A 75 5.38 -3.63 -9.73
N GLN A 76 5.30 -2.84 -8.67
CA GLN A 76 6.03 -1.59 -8.50
C GLN A 76 7.54 -1.83 -8.40
N GLY A 77 7.95 -2.80 -7.56
CA GLY A 77 9.35 -3.12 -7.32
C GLY A 77 10.10 -3.45 -8.61
N PRO A 78 9.69 -4.48 -9.37
CA PRO A 78 10.33 -4.82 -10.65
C PRO A 78 10.29 -3.71 -11.69
N THR A 79 9.22 -2.93 -11.75
CA THR A 79 9.11 -1.79 -12.69
C THR A 79 10.15 -0.72 -12.38
N LEU A 80 10.31 -0.35 -11.10
CA LEU A 80 11.29 0.66 -10.67
C LEU A 80 12.73 0.15 -10.78
N ALA A 81 12.96 -1.14 -10.50
CA ALA A 81 14.27 -1.76 -10.72
C ALA A 81 14.65 -1.77 -12.20
N ALA A 82 13.71 -2.09 -13.09
CA ALA A 82 13.92 -2.03 -14.54
C ALA A 82 14.19 -0.60 -15.04
N ALA A 83 13.63 0.41 -14.36
CA ALA A 83 13.87 1.82 -14.65
C ALA A 83 15.22 2.35 -14.10
N GLY A 84 16.01 1.50 -13.42
CA GLY A 84 17.36 1.81 -12.98
C GLY A 84 17.56 2.03 -11.48
N ALA A 85 16.48 1.97 -10.67
CA ALA A 85 16.59 2.14 -9.23
C ALA A 85 17.19 0.92 -8.52
N ARG A 86 17.83 1.14 -7.37
CA ARG A 86 18.15 0.09 -6.39
C ARG A 86 16.94 -0.13 -5.49
N VAL A 87 16.24 -1.24 -5.71
CA VAL A 87 14.94 -1.47 -5.08
C VAL A 87 15.02 -2.52 -3.98
N THR A 88 14.43 -2.19 -2.84
CA THR A 88 14.06 -3.15 -1.80
C THR A 88 12.54 -3.20 -1.70
N VAL A 89 11.96 -4.40 -1.82
CA VAL A 89 10.54 -4.66 -1.56
C VAL A 89 10.39 -5.24 -0.16
N PHE A 90 9.58 -4.60 0.66
CA PHE A 90 9.27 -5.03 2.02
C PHE A 90 7.77 -5.31 2.13
N ASP A 91 7.41 -6.53 2.49
CA ASP A 91 6.02 -6.95 2.57
C ASP A 91 5.80 -7.96 3.71
N ASN A 92 4.57 -8.04 4.20
CA ASN A 92 4.18 -9.00 5.24
C ASN A 92 3.93 -10.40 4.68
N SER A 93 3.65 -10.55 3.38
CA SER A 93 3.33 -11.83 2.73
C SER A 93 4.55 -12.39 2.00
N PRO A 94 5.03 -13.60 2.37
CA PRO A 94 6.12 -14.26 1.64
C PRO A 94 5.72 -14.61 0.20
N ARG A 95 4.43 -14.84 -0.08
CA ARG A 95 3.98 -15.13 -1.45
C ARG A 95 3.93 -13.89 -2.32
N GLN A 96 3.59 -12.73 -1.77
CA GLN A 96 3.70 -11.45 -2.47
C GLN A 96 5.16 -11.19 -2.86
N LEU A 97 6.10 -11.36 -1.94
CA LEU A 97 7.53 -11.21 -2.20
C LEU A 97 8.06 -12.21 -3.24
N ALA A 98 7.52 -13.44 -3.25
CA ALA A 98 7.88 -14.44 -4.24
C ALA A 98 7.49 -14.04 -5.68
N GLN A 99 6.43 -13.21 -5.86
CA GLN A 99 6.10 -12.65 -7.17
C GLN A 99 7.17 -11.66 -7.65
N ASP A 100 7.68 -10.82 -6.76
CA ASP A 100 8.77 -9.89 -7.08
C ASP A 100 10.06 -10.64 -7.45
N GLN A 101 10.41 -11.65 -6.67
CA GLN A 101 11.57 -12.51 -6.94
C GLN A 101 11.46 -13.23 -8.29
N MET A 102 10.27 -13.78 -8.59
CA MET A 102 10.01 -14.47 -9.86
C MET A 102 10.18 -13.52 -11.05
N VAL A 103 9.69 -12.26 -10.95
CA VAL A 103 9.92 -11.26 -12.01
C VAL A 103 11.40 -10.91 -12.10
N ALA A 104 12.08 -10.69 -10.97
CA ALA A 104 13.49 -10.38 -10.94
C ALA A 104 14.35 -11.47 -11.60
N GLU A 105 14.10 -12.74 -11.27
CA GLU A 105 14.78 -13.89 -11.88
C GLU A 105 14.49 -13.98 -13.38
N ARG A 106 13.22 -13.89 -13.78
CA ARG A 106 12.80 -13.97 -15.18
C ARG A 106 13.47 -12.90 -16.04
N GLU A 107 13.59 -11.70 -15.51
CA GLU A 107 14.04 -10.51 -16.25
C GLU A 107 15.52 -10.17 -15.98
N GLY A 108 16.21 -10.87 -15.07
CA GLY A 108 17.58 -10.54 -14.69
C GLY A 108 17.69 -9.16 -14.03
N LEU A 109 16.77 -8.84 -13.13
CA LEU A 109 16.77 -7.60 -12.33
C LEU A 109 17.45 -7.84 -10.98
N GLU A 110 18.19 -6.85 -10.50
CA GLU A 110 18.66 -6.82 -9.12
C GLU A 110 17.59 -6.18 -8.24
N LEU A 111 17.03 -6.97 -7.31
CA LEU A 111 15.97 -6.56 -6.41
C LEU A 111 16.12 -7.33 -5.09
N ARG A 112 16.05 -6.61 -3.98
CA ARG A 112 16.05 -7.20 -2.64
C ARG A 112 14.60 -7.34 -2.13
N THR A 113 14.27 -8.49 -1.54
CA THR A 113 13.00 -8.69 -0.84
C THR A 113 13.25 -8.91 0.65
N VAL A 114 12.40 -8.33 1.50
CA VAL A 114 12.46 -8.45 2.96
C VAL A 114 11.06 -8.69 3.51
N LEU A 115 10.91 -9.73 4.31
CA LEU A 115 9.65 -10.08 4.97
C LEU A 115 9.53 -9.33 6.30
N GLY A 116 8.41 -8.62 6.52
CA GLY A 116 8.18 -7.94 7.79
C GLY A 116 6.88 -7.18 7.87
N ASP A 117 6.65 -6.57 9.02
CA ASP A 117 5.50 -5.69 9.30
C ASP A 117 5.90 -4.24 9.04
N MET A 118 5.14 -3.51 8.21
CA MET A 118 5.45 -2.12 7.87
C MET A 118 5.53 -1.16 9.07
N ARG A 119 5.08 -1.58 10.24
CA ARG A 119 5.20 -0.82 11.49
C ARG A 119 6.57 -0.96 12.15
N ASP A 120 7.40 -1.90 11.69
CA ASP A 120 8.73 -2.18 12.20
C ASP A 120 9.73 -2.38 11.04
N LEU A 121 10.54 -1.36 10.78
CA LEU A 121 11.59 -1.38 9.77
C LEU A 121 12.99 -1.49 10.40
N SER A 122 13.10 -2.12 11.58
CA SER A 122 14.37 -2.28 12.32
C SER A 122 15.45 -3.06 11.57
N GLU A 123 15.07 -3.84 10.54
CA GLU A 123 15.97 -4.48 9.59
C GLU A 123 16.81 -3.46 8.76
N PHE A 124 16.39 -2.19 8.74
CA PHE A 124 17.06 -1.12 8.01
C PHE A 124 17.67 -0.09 8.95
N GLY A 125 18.86 0.35 8.60
CA GLY A 125 19.52 1.48 9.26
C GLY A 125 18.80 2.81 8.97
N ASP A 126 19.15 3.83 9.74
CA ASP A 126 18.68 5.19 9.54
C ASP A 126 19.20 5.77 8.21
N SER A 127 18.39 6.60 7.55
CA SER A 127 18.81 7.35 6.35
C SER A 127 19.40 6.47 5.24
N LEU A 128 18.72 5.39 4.92
CA LEU A 128 19.16 4.40 3.92
C LEU A 128 18.52 4.64 2.55
N PHE A 129 17.30 5.17 2.48
CA PHE A 129 16.53 5.30 1.26
C PHE A 129 16.36 6.77 0.83
N ASP A 130 16.29 6.98 -0.48
CA ASP A 130 15.96 8.27 -1.07
C ASP A 130 14.45 8.41 -1.26
N LEU A 131 13.74 7.28 -1.41
CA LEU A 131 12.31 7.25 -1.62
C LEU A 131 11.69 6.04 -0.93
N VAL A 132 10.55 6.24 -0.27
CA VAL A 132 9.63 5.19 0.17
C VAL A 132 8.38 5.28 -0.68
N LEU A 133 8.01 4.20 -1.36
CA LEU A 133 6.75 4.05 -2.09
C LEU A 133 5.83 3.13 -1.30
N ASN A 134 4.74 3.67 -0.78
CA ASN A 134 3.74 2.95 -0.02
C ASN A 134 2.37 3.09 -0.71
N PRO A 135 1.99 2.17 -1.61
CA PRO A 135 0.67 2.17 -2.22
C PRO A 135 -0.41 1.85 -1.18
N VAL A 136 -1.66 1.82 -1.58
CA VAL A 136 -2.81 1.61 -0.68
C VAL A 136 -2.64 0.32 0.12
N SER A 137 -2.13 0.44 1.35
CA SER A 137 -1.87 -0.67 2.28
C SER A 137 -2.10 -0.31 3.75
N ASN A 138 -2.24 0.97 4.06
CA ASN A 138 -2.43 1.49 5.41
C ASN A 138 -3.64 0.88 6.13
N LEU A 139 -4.69 0.55 5.37
CA LEU A 139 -5.90 -0.09 5.88
C LEU A 139 -5.64 -1.49 6.47
N PHE A 140 -4.52 -2.13 6.20
CA PHE A 140 -4.22 -3.49 6.69
C PHE A 140 -3.44 -3.53 8.00
N VAL A 141 -3.16 -2.38 8.60
CA VAL A 141 -2.52 -2.29 9.92
C VAL A 141 -3.38 -1.52 10.90
N PRO A 142 -3.40 -1.91 12.19
CA PRO A 142 -4.26 -1.24 13.18
C PRO A 142 -3.76 0.13 13.62
N GLU A 143 -2.48 0.46 13.40
CA GLU A 143 -1.83 1.69 13.88
C GLU A 143 -0.88 2.25 12.83
N LEU A 144 -0.98 3.55 12.52
CA LEU A 144 -0.13 4.24 11.54
C LEU A 144 1.05 5.01 12.16
N ALA A 145 0.98 5.42 13.42
CA ALA A 145 2.05 6.21 14.02
C ALA A 145 3.43 5.53 13.99
N PRO A 146 3.56 4.19 14.19
CA PRO A 146 4.83 3.49 13.98
C PRO A 146 5.29 3.55 12.53
N VAL A 147 4.38 3.38 11.56
CA VAL A 147 4.70 3.40 10.12
C VAL A 147 5.33 4.74 9.73
N TRP A 148 4.72 5.85 10.16
CA TRP A 148 5.25 7.18 9.82
C TRP A 148 6.62 7.45 10.45
N ARG A 149 6.84 7.04 11.71
CA ARG A 149 8.14 7.18 12.38
C ARG A 149 9.22 6.37 11.67
N GLU A 150 8.92 5.14 11.31
CA GLU A 150 9.87 4.26 10.61
C GLU A 150 10.18 4.75 9.20
N CYS A 151 9.16 5.15 8.42
CA CYS A 151 9.39 5.78 7.11
C CYS A 151 10.28 7.02 7.23
N PHE A 152 10.02 7.88 8.22
CA PHE A 152 10.86 9.06 8.46
C PHE A 152 12.29 8.69 8.85
N ARG A 153 12.47 7.69 9.69
CA ARG A 153 13.79 7.23 10.16
C ARG A 153 14.64 6.71 9.01
N VAL A 154 14.08 5.82 8.18
CA VAL A 154 14.83 5.15 7.11
C VAL A 154 15.10 6.04 5.89
N LEU A 155 14.34 7.11 5.70
CA LEU A 155 14.59 8.09 4.63
C LEU A 155 15.80 8.97 4.95
N ARG A 156 16.59 9.30 3.92
CA ARG A 156 17.63 10.34 3.97
C ARG A 156 17.00 11.73 4.13
N PRO A 157 17.68 12.71 4.73
CA PRO A 157 17.30 14.12 4.56
C PRO A 157 17.16 14.47 3.07
N GLY A 158 16.09 15.18 2.70
CA GLY A 158 15.72 15.43 1.31
C GLY A 158 14.97 14.29 0.62
N GLY A 159 14.89 13.12 1.22
CA GLY A 159 14.13 11.97 0.70
C GLY A 159 12.63 12.14 0.79
N ALA A 160 11.87 11.35 0.04
CA ALA A 160 10.42 11.46 -0.07
C ALA A 160 9.69 10.17 0.31
N LEU A 161 8.58 10.31 1.01
CA LEU A 161 7.53 9.29 1.14
C LEU A 161 6.43 9.59 0.12
N LEU A 162 6.13 8.65 -0.76
CA LEU A 162 4.95 8.64 -1.62
C LEU A 162 3.96 7.63 -1.03
N CYS A 163 2.86 8.12 -0.48
CA CYS A 163 1.90 7.30 0.21
C CYS A 163 0.51 7.43 -0.40
N GLY A 164 -0.08 6.29 -0.77
CA GLY A 164 -1.48 6.17 -1.14
C GLY A 164 -2.31 5.55 -0.03
N PHE A 165 -3.53 6.02 0.18
CA PHE A 165 -4.43 5.44 1.16
C PHE A 165 -5.90 5.55 0.75
N LEU A 166 -6.71 4.62 1.24
CA LEU A 166 -8.16 4.62 1.04
C LEU A 166 -8.78 5.78 1.83
N ASN A 167 -9.77 6.45 1.24
CA ASN A 167 -10.56 7.45 1.94
C ASN A 167 -11.31 6.79 3.11
N PRO A 168 -11.07 7.21 4.37
CA PRO A 168 -11.73 6.62 5.52
C PRO A 168 -13.26 6.73 5.50
N ASP A 169 -13.80 7.70 4.78
CA ASP A 169 -15.25 7.94 4.74
C ASP A 169 -16.02 6.83 4.02
N VAL A 170 -15.36 6.01 3.20
CA VAL A 170 -16.00 4.85 2.56
C VAL A 170 -16.51 3.82 3.60
N TYR A 171 -15.86 3.75 4.75
CA TYR A 171 -16.25 2.87 5.84
C TYR A 171 -17.46 3.34 6.66
N LEU A 172 -18.00 4.54 6.38
CA LEU A 172 -19.28 4.98 6.97
C LEU A 172 -20.46 4.09 6.53
N PHE A 173 -20.34 3.52 5.33
CA PHE A 173 -21.47 2.88 4.66
C PHE A 173 -21.57 1.39 4.97
N ASP A 174 -22.77 0.86 4.81
CA ASP A 174 -23.06 -0.56 4.87
C ASP A 174 -22.47 -1.25 3.64
N HIS A 175 -21.43 -2.07 3.85
CA HIS A 175 -20.71 -2.74 2.76
C HIS A 175 -21.63 -3.67 1.95
N GLU A 176 -22.55 -4.41 2.61
CA GLU A 176 -23.48 -5.29 1.90
C GLU A 176 -24.44 -4.51 1.01
N ALA A 177 -24.96 -3.37 1.51
CA ALA A 177 -25.82 -2.49 0.74
C ALA A 177 -25.08 -1.90 -0.47
N MET A 178 -23.83 -1.48 -0.23
CA MET A 178 -22.98 -0.88 -1.24
C MET A 178 -22.62 -1.88 -2.35
N ASP A 179 -22.18 -3.08 -1.99
CA ASP A 179 -21.69 -4.09 -2.95
C ASP A 179 -22.82 -4.79 -3.70
N THR A 180 -23.96 -5.04 -3.04
CA THR A 180 -25.05 -5.82 -3.66
C THR A 180 -26.14 -4.99 -4.30
N ARG A 181 -26.36 -3.75 -3.84
CA ARG A 181 -27.45 -2.88 -4.31
C ARG A 181 -27.01 -1.52 -4.84
N GLY A 182 -25.73 -1.17 -4.67
CA GLY A 182 -25.21 0.15 -5.04
C GLY A 182 -25.80 1.28 -4.16
N GLU A 183 -26.22 0.98 -2.94
CA GLU A 183 -26.85 1.91 -2.02
C GLU A 183 -25.86 2.43 -0.97
N LEU A 184 -25.81 3.74 -0.77
CA LEU A 184 -25.00 4.36 0.28
C LEU A 184 -25.84 4.54 1.55
N VAL A 185 -25.83 3.54 2.42
CA VAL A 185 -26.53 3.51 3.70
C VAL A 185 -25.53 3.71 4.82
N VAL A 186 -25.63 4.80 5.57
CA VAL A 186 -24.75 5.06 6.73
C VAL A 186 -24.99 4.02 7.82
N ARG A 187 -23.98 3.28 8.20
CA ARG A 187 -24.05 2.20 9.19
C ARG A 187 -23.03 2.31 10.31
N HIS A 188 -21.79 2.67 10.00
CA HIS A 188 -20.69 2.61 10.94
C HIS A 188 -20.24 3.99 11.40
N ARG A 189 -19.61 4.04 12.57
CA ARG A 189 -18.87 5.22 13.05
C ARG A 189 -17.40 5.08 12.74
N LEU A 190 -16.74 6.20 12.46
CA LEU A 190 -15.29 6.23 12.29
C LEU A 190 -14.58 6.58 13.61
N PRO A 191 -13.35 6.08 13.82
CA PRO A 191 -12.63 5.15 12.96
C PRO A 191 -13.24 3.74 13.00
N TYR A 192 -13.22 3.06 11.85
CA TYR A 192 -13.78 1.72 11.66
C TYR A 192 -12.71 0.64 11.82
N SER A 193 -13.14 -0.54 12.23
CA SER A 193 -12.33 -1.77 12.18
C SER A 193 -13.25 -2.97 11.98
N ASP A 194 -12.90 -3.86 11.09
CA ASP A 194 -13.61 -5.13 10.86
C ASP A 194 -13.80 -5.92 12.15
N LEU A 195 -12.80 -5.89 13.04
CA LEU A 195 -12.84 -6.67 14.28
C LEU A 195 -13.84 -6.15 15.30
N THR A 196 -14.20 -4.88 15.26
CA THR A 196 -15.04 -4.24 16.29
C THR A 196 -16.41 -3.79 15.79
N HIS A 197 -16.56 -3.57 14.47
CA HIS A 197 -17.78 -3.03 13.89
C HIS A 197 -18.64 -4.09 13.21
N VAL A 198 -18.04 -5.23 12.80
CA VAL A 198 -18.77 -6.30 12.12
C VAL A 198 -18.59 -7.61 12.88
N PRO A 199 -19.69 -8.29 13.27
CA PRO A 199 -19.62 -9.60 13.91
C PRO A 199 -18.85 -10.63 13.06
N ALA A 200 -18.14 -11.55 13.69
CA ALA A 200 -17.29 -12.52 12.99
C ALA A 200 -18.07 -13.35 11.95
N GLU A 201 -19.27 -13.80 12.30
CA GLU A 201 -20.13 -14.56 11.38
C GLU A 201 -20.56 -13.73 10.16
N GLU A 202 -20.81 -12.44 10.35
CA GLU A 202 -21.17 -11.54 9.26
C GLU A 202 -19.97 -11.27 8.35
N ARG A 203 -18.76 -11.05 8.90
CA ARG A 203 -17.53 -10.93 8.11
C ARG A 203 -17.26 -12.15 7.25
N GLU A 204 -17.38 -13.34 7.84
CA GLU A 204 -17.18 -14.60 7.13
C GLU A 204 -18.20 -14.78 6.00
N ARG A 205 -19.46 -14.38 6.24
CA ARG A 205 -20.52 -14.45 5.21
C ARG A 205 -20.27 -13.46 4.06
N LEU A 206 -19.83 -12.23 4.37
CA LEU A 206 -19.67 -11.16 3.38
C LEU A 206 -18.38 -11.33 2.56
N TRP A 207 -17.28 -11.61 3.24
CA TRP A 207 -15.95 -11.55 2.61
C TRP A 207 -15.19 -12.88 2.67
N GLY A 208 -15.69 -13.86 3.39
CA GLY A 208 -15.02 -15.13 3.65
C GLY A 208 -14.09 -15.09 4.86
N ALA A 209 -13.84 -16.26 5.44
CA ALA A 209 -13.05 -16.42 6.67
C ALA A 209 -11.59 -15.91 6.55
N ASN A 210 -11.08 -15.84 5.32
CA ASN A 210 -9.68 -15.49 5.04
C ASN A 210 -9.53 -14.14 4.35
N ALA A 211 -10.55 -13.29 4.34
CA ALA A 211 -10.41 -11.93 3.82
C ALA A 211 -9.44 -11.12 4.69
N PRO A 212 -8.64 -10.22 4.11
CA PRO A 212 -7.81 -9.31 4.88
C PRO A 212 -8.67 -8.49 5.85
N LEU A 213 -8.16 -8.26 7.06
CA LEU A 213 -8.78 -7.36 8.04
C LEU A 213 -8.44 -5.92 7.71
N GLU A 214 -9.44 -5.06 7.73
CA GLU A 214 -9.32 -3.67 7.37
C GLU A 214 -9.61 -2.71 8.55
N TYR A 215 -8.95 -1.58 8.50
CA TYR A 215 -9.05 -0.49 9.46
C TYR A 215 -9.19 0.82 8.72
N SER A 216 -10.19 1.62 9.09
CA SER A 216 -10.27 3.01 8.68
C SER A 216 -9.42 3.85 9.62
N HIS A 217 -8.52 4.63 9.05
CA HIS A 217 -7.73 5.60 9.79
C HIS A 217 -8.24 7.00 9.51
N THR A 218 -8.34 7.84 10.54
CA THR A 218 -8.76 9.23 10.37
C THR A 218 -7.76 10.01 9.50
N MET A 219 -8.21 11.09 8.86
CA MET A 219 -7.30 12.00 8.14
C MET A 219 -6.23 12.60 9.07
N ALA A 220 -6.53 12.74 10.37
CA ALA A 220 -5.55 13.16 11.38
C ALA A 220 -4.45 12.10 11.58
N GLU A 221 -4.76 10.81 11.49
CA GLU A 221 -3.77 9.74 11.54
C GLU A 221 -3.01 9.60 10.21
N GLN A 222 -3.69 9.72 9.07
CA GLN A 222 -3.09 9.61 7.75
C GLN A 222 -2.15 10.80 7.45
N ILE A 223 -2.67 12.01 7.42
CA ILE A 223 -1.92 13.22 7.06
C ILE A 223 -1.25 13.84 8.30
N GLY A 224 -1.99 14.01 9.39
CA GLY A 224 -1.48 14.57 10.63
C GLY A 224 -0.37 13.71 11.24
N GLY A 225 -0.45 12.39 11.11
CA GLY A 225 0.60 11.46 11.53
C GLY A 225 1.91 11.64 10.77
N GLN A 226 1.86 11.87 9.44
CA GLN A 226 3.05 12.20 8.65
C GLN A 226 3.68 13.51 9.12
N LEU A 227 2.85 14.57 9.32
CA LEU A 227 3.34 15.85 9.85
C LEU A 227 3.95 15.72 11.24
N ALA A 228 3.32 14.94 12.13
CA ALA A 228 3.81 14.69 13.49
C ALA A 228 5.14 13.90 13.51
N ALA A 229 5.38 13.05 12.51
CA ALA A 229 6.66 12.35 12.33
C ALA A 229 7.80 13.27 11.83
N GLY A 230 7.47 14.49 11.36
CA GLY A 230 8.44 15.48 10.89
C GLY A 230 8.44 15.72 9.38
N PHE A 231 7.56 15.07 8.64
CA PHE A 231 7.44 15.28 7.19
C PHE A 231 6.83 16.66 6.85
N VAL A 232 7.18 17.15 5.67
CA VAL A 232 6.54 18.31 5.01
C VAL A 232 5.78 17.80 3.79
N ILE A 233 4.46 17.93 3.80
CA ILE A 233 3.62 17.54 2.64
C ILE A 233 3.84 18.55 1.51
N THR A 234 4.29 18.05 0.35
CA THR A 234 4.62 18.85 -0.84
C THR A 234 3.78 18.52 -2.05
N GLY A 235 2.98 17.48 -1.97
CA GLY A 235 2.04 17.07 -3.01
C GLY A 235 0.85 16.35 -2.39
N PHE A 236 -0.32 16.53 -3.00
CA PHE A 236 -1.55 15.86 -2.64
C PHE A 236 -2.33 15.54 -3.91
N ASP A 237 -2.91 14.36 -3.97
CA ASP A 237 -3.70 13.90 -5.11
C ASP A 237 -4.89 13.06 -4.62
N GLU A 238 -5.92 12.96 -5.45
CA GLU A 238 -7.11 12.16 -5.17
C GLU A 238 -7.58 11.39 -6.40
N ALA A 239 -8.20 10.24 -6.19
CA ALA A 239 -8.79 9.44 -7.24
C ALA A 239 -10.15 8.89 -6.81
N PRO A 240 -11.11 8.72 -7.73
CA PRO A 240 -12.37 8.05 -7.43
C PRO A 240 -12.11 6.58 -7.11
N HIS A 241 -13.00 5.97 -6.35
CA HIS A 241 -13.04 4.51 -6.27
C HIS A 241 -13.47 3.95 -7.64
N HIS A 242 -12.90 2.83 -8.04
CA HIS A 242 -13.09 2.32 -9.41
C HIS A 242 -14.34 1.47 -9.59
N SER A 243 -14.90 0.92 -8.52
CA SER A 243 -15.94 -0.10 -8.64
C SER A 243 -17.04 -0.05 -7.58
N ASP A 244 -16.95 0.80 -6.56
CA ASP A 244 -18.00 0.87 -5.55
C ASP A 244 -19.02 1.99 -5.79
N ALA A 245 -20.11 1.98 -5.02
CA ALA A 245 -21.20 2.93 -5.13
C ALA A 245 -20.79 4.37 -4.78
N THR A 246 -19.62 4.59 -4.13
CA THR A 246 -19.13 5.92 -3.76
C THR A 246 -18.50 6.67 -4.94
N ALA A 247 -18.15 5.98 -6.03
CA ALA A 247 -17.36 6.51 -7.16
C ALA A 247 -17.96 7.76 -7.81
N GLY A 248 -19.11 8.15 -7.66
CA GLY A 248 -19.70 9.38 -8.18
C GLY A 248 -19.92 10.48 -7.15
N TRP A 249 -19.56 10.23 -5.89
CA TRP A 249 -19.95 11.07 -4.76
C TRP A 249 -18.78 11.64 -3.99
N LEU A 250 -17.70 10.86 -3.85
CA LEU A 250 -16.52 11.26 -3.09
C LEU A 250 -15.26 10.60 -3.66
N PRO A 251 -14.06 11.17 -3.40
CA PRO A 251 -12.83 10.49 -3.73
C PRO A 251 -12.73 9.16 -2.96
N GLY A 252 -12.35 8.08 -3.66
CA GLY A 252 -12.11 6.79 -3.02
C GLY A 252 -10.73 6.71 -2.39
N TYR A 253 -9.77 7.45 -2.95
CA TYR A 253 -8.37 7.38 -2.54
C TYR A 253 -7.73 8.76 -2.47
N TYR A 254 -6.73 8.88 -1.60
CA TYR A 254 -5.85 10.02 -1.47
C TYR A 254 -4.39 9.59 -1.58
N ALA A 255 -3.55 10.49 -2.07
CA ALA A 255 -2.10 10.30 -2.07
C ALA A 255 -1.39 11.55 -1.56
N THR A 256 -0.29 11.33 -0.85
CA THR A 256 0.62 12.39 -0.40
C THR A 256 2.02 12.17 -0.93
N ARG A 257 2.68 13.27 -1.28
CA ARG A 257 4.13 13.35 -1.38
C ARG A 257 4.65 14.13 -0.18
N ALA A 258 5.40 13.45 0.68
CA ALA A 258 5.90 14.01 1.93
C ALA A 258 7.42 13.97 1.95
N LEU A 259 8.08 15.12 2.18
CA LEU A 259 9.52 15.25 2.23
C LEU A 259 10.03 15.17 3.66
N LYS A 260 11.15 14.48 3.87
CA LYS A 260 11.97 14.61 5.07
C LYS A 260 12.90 15.80 4.89
N PRO A 261 12.78 16.88 5.69
CA PRO A 261 13.64 18.05 5.59
C PRO A 261 15.11 17.75 5.83
#